data_06ca29407b4db9d6f0e7080d714676df
#
_entry.id   06ca29407b4db9d6f0e7080d714676df
#
_cell.length_a   1.000
_cell.length_b   1.000
_cell.length_c   1.000
_cell.angle_alpha   90.00
_cell.angle_beta   90.00
_cell.angle_gamma   90.00
#
_symmetry.space_group_name_H-M   'P 1'
#
loop_
_entity.id
_entity.type
_entity.pdbx_description
1 polymer ?
#
loop_
_entity_poly.entity_id
_entity_poly.type
_entity_poly.pdbx_seq_one_letter_code
_entity_poly.pdbx_strand_id
1 'polypeptide(L)'
;MTDVILGMGEVGQTLFDLLVDRKFDCVGIDLDNSKCKKYSENEVIKNPEYLHVCLPGELTGFTDIVLNWINKIKNIQVVIIHSTVKPGTTKIIQEKLSIPILFSPVRGVHKRFLNDIKKYTKFISFDGIEIDSKIKRDLENRFEKIDWMSTTKTAELAKILVDTTYYGWLINYAQITKMICEKENVDFDEMWKFADEIHENLGNRPKMFPGIIGGHCVIPNLDLVEYENLDIIKKINEMYEKFKK
;
A
#
# COMPACT_ATOMS: atom_id res chain seq x y z
N MET A 1 -10.47 18.02 -16.18
CA MET A 1 -9.99 17.49 -14.89
C MET A 1 -8.96 16.44 -15.20
N THR A 2 -7.76 16.56 -14.67
CA THR A 2 -6.67 15.62 -14.92
C THR A 2 -6.19 15.05 -13.59
N ASP A 3 -6.12 13.72 -13.51
CA ASP A 3 -5.51 13.01 -12.41
C ASP A 3 -4.01 12.87 -12.66
N VAL A 4 -3.19 13.29 -11.71
CA VAL A 4 -1.74 13.19 -11.78
C VAL A 4 -1.27 12.07 -10.87
N ILE A 5 -0.58 11.09 -11.41
CA ILE A 5 -0.02 9.97 -10.66
C ILE A 5 1.48 10.20 -10.50
N LEU A 6 1.93 10.39 -9.27
CA LEU A 6 3.33 10.56 -8.90
C LEU A 6 3.93 9.25 -8.40
N GLY A 7 4.89 8.72 -9.13
CA GLY A 7 5.46 7.40 -8.94
C GLY A 7 4.74 6.36 -9.80
N MET A 8 5.34 5.97 -10.93
CA MET A 8 4.81 5.02 -11.90
C MET A 8 5.41 3.61 -11.71
N GLY A 9 5.67 3.25 -10.47
CA GLY A 9 5.92 1.88 -10.07
C GLY A 9 4.67 1.01 -10.21
N GLU A 10 4.66 -0.16 -9.60
CA GLU A 10 3.56 -1.12 -9.73
C GLU A 10 2.20 -0.56 -9.27
N VAL A 11 2.18 0.15 -8.14
CA VAL A 11 0.95 0.79 -7.63
C VAL A 11 0.48 1.89 -8.56
N GLY A 12 1.38 2.79 -8.96
CA GLY A 12 1.01 3.94 -9.79
C GLY A 12 0.59 3.54 -11.19
N GLN A 13 1.28 2.58 -11.82
CA GLN A 13 0.88 2.07 -13.14
C GLN A 13 -0.51 1.41 -13.07
N THR A 14 -0.76 0.60 -12.05
CA THR A 14 -2.08 -0.06 -11.88
C THR A 14 -3.20 0.96 -11.66
N LEU A 15 -2.93 2.00 -10.87
CA LEU A 15 -3.88 3.08 -10.63
C LEU A 15 -4.14 3.90 -11.90
N PHE A 16 -3.09 4.21 -12.66
CA PHE A 16 -3.19 4.87 -13.95
C PHE A 16 -4.10 4.08 -14.91
N ASP A 17 -3.87 2.79 -15.05
CA ASP A 17 -4.66 1.92 -15.92
C ASP A 17 -6.13 1.85 -15.46
N LEU A 18 -6.37 1.74 -14.15
CA LEU A 18 -7.73 1.77 -13.59
C LEU A 18 -8.49 3.06 -13.94
N LEU A 19 -7.84 4.22 -13.76
CA LEU A 19 -8.47 5.51 -13.99
C LEU A 19 -8.70 5.77 -15.49
N VAL A 20 -7.76 5.36 -16.34
CA VAL A 20 -7.91 5.42 -17.81
C VAL A 20 -9.05 4.51 -18.29
N ASP A 21 -9.17 3.29 -17.77
CA ASP A 21 -10.31 2.39 -18.06
C ASP A 21 -11.65 3.05 -17.72
N ARG A 22 -11.68 3.86 -16.66
CA ARG A 22 -12.86 4.64 -16.21
C ARG A 22 -13.03 5.98 -16.92
N LYS A 23 -12.24 6.24 -17.97
CA LYS A 23 -12.32 7.44 -18.83
C LYS A 23 -11.90 8.74 -18.14
N PHE A 24 -11.09 8.67 -17.08
CA PHE A 24 -10.42 9.83 -16.53
C PHE A 24 -9.19 10.20 -17.38
N ASP A 25 -8.94 11.51 -17.53
CA ASP A 25 -7.69 11.98 -18.12
C ASP A 25 -6.58 11.88 -17.07
N CYS A 26 -5.48 11.20 -17.41
CA CYS A 26 -4.42 10.87 -16.47
C CYS A 26 -3.06 11.23 -17.04
N VAL A 27 -2.17 11.69 -16.14
CA VAL A 27 -0.75 11.94 -16.40
C VAL A 27 0.06 11.14 -15.38
N GLY A 28 1.05 10.39 -15.83
CA GLY A 28 1.95 9.61 -14.97
C GLY A 28 3.34 10.24 -14.92
N ILE A 29 3.86 10.49 -13.73
CA ILE A 29 5.18 11.09 -13.47
C ILE A 29 6.05 10.10 -12.70
N ASP A 30 7.27 9.89 -13.17
CA ASP A 30 8.29 9.08 -12.51
C ASP A 30 9.68 9.72 -12.68
N LEU A 31 10.64 9.36 -11.82
CA LEU A 31 12.04 9.72 -12.01
C LEU A 31 12.66 9.03 -13.23
N ASP A 32 12.17 7.83 -13.53
CA ASP A 32 12.50 7.11 -14.76
C ASP A 32 11.58 7.60 -15.88
N ASN A 33 12.09 8.44 -16.75
CA ASN A 33 11.34 9.03 -17.88
C ASN A 33 10.69 7.97 -18.77
N SER A 34 11.21 6.75 -18.83
CA SER A 34 10.63 5.66 -19.62
C SER A 34 9.26 5.19 -19.07
N LYS A 35 8.99 5.43 -17.81
CA LYS A 35 7.73 5.11 -17.12
C LYS A 35 6.72 6.24 -17.17
N CYS A 36 7.14 7.46 -17.51
CA CYS A 36 6.21 8.58 -17.62
C CYS A 36 5.13 8.34 -18.67
N LYS A 37 3.91 8.79 -18.39
CA LYS A 37 2.75 8.69 -19.28
C LYS A 37 2.15 10.07 -19.52
N LYS A 38 2.08 10.49 -20.80
CA LYS A 38 1.55 11.81 -21.18
C LYS A 38 2.19 12.98 -20.42
N TYR A 39 3.47 12.85 -20.01
CA TYR A 39 4.22 13.86 -19.28
C TYR A 39 5.57 14.12 -19.91
N SER A 40 5.90 15.40 -20.00
CA SER A 40 7.24 15.91 -20.36
C SER A 40 7.59 17.00 -19.36
N GLU A 41 8.85 17.06 -18.92
CA GLU A 41 9.30 18.04 -17.90
C GLU A 41 9.03 19.51 -18.27
N ASN A 42 8.94 19.80 -19.55
CA ASN A 42 8.76 21.15 -20.09
C ASN A 42 7.27 21.48 -20.36
N GLU A 43 6.35 20.54 -20.13
CA GLU A 43 4.94 20.73 -20.40
C GLU A 43 4.16 21.04 -19.12
N VAL A 44 3.28 22.05 -19.22
CA VAL A 44 2.33 22.37 -18.13
C VAL A 44 1.17 21.38 -18.20
N ILE A 45 0.95 20.68 -17.10
CA ILE A 45 -0.21 19.78 -16.97
C ILE A 45 -1.49 20.61 -17.03
N LYS A 46 -2.36 20.28 -17.96
CA LYS A 46 -3.63 21.02 -18.16
C LYS A 46 -4.65 20.58 -17.11
N ASN A 47 -5.20 21.57 -16.38
CA ASN A 47 -6.28 21.39 -15.40
C ASN A 47 -6.05 20.22 -14.40
N PRO A 48 -4.88 20.15 -13.72
CA PRO A 48 -4.65 19.14 -12.71
C PRO A 48 -5.60 19.38 -11.52
N GLU A 49 -6.26 18.34 -11.04
CA GLU A 49 -7.20 18.45 -9.92
C GLU A 49 -6.85 17.47 -8.79
N TYR A 50 -6.51 16.23 -9.12
CA TYR A 50 -6.13 15.21 -8.16
C TYR A 50 -4.67 14.82 -8.32
N LEU A 51 -3.94 14.77 -7.21
CA LEU A 51 -2.58 14.23 -7.16
C LEU A 51 -2.59 12.91 -6.38
N HIS A 52 -2.31 11.83 -7.06
CA HIS A 52 -2.16 10.49 -6.50
C HIS A 52 -0.69 10.20 -6.21
N VAL A 53 -0.33 10.08 -4.93
CA VAL A 53 1.05 9.80 -4.51
C VAL A 53 1.24 8.30 -4.34
N CYS A 54 2.11 7.71 -5.18
CA CYS A 54 2.43 6.28 -5.22
C CYS A 54 3.95 6.04 -5.07
N LEU A 55 4.63 6.91 -4.35
CA LEU A 55 6.06 6.81 -4.07
C LEU A 55 6.34 5.75 -2.98
N PRO A 56 7.56 5.17 -2.92
CA PRO A 56 7.95 4.36 -1.77
C PRO A 56 7.89 5.18 -0.47
N GLY A 57 7.17 4.67 0.55
CA GLY A 57 6.91 5.43 1.78
C GLY A 57 8.12 5.54 2.71
N GLU A 58 9.14 4.70 2.50
CA GLU A 58 10.42 4.71 3.21
C GLU A 58 11.41 5.75 2.69
N LEU A 59 11.07 6.52 1.65
CA LEU A 59 11.95 7.56 1.12
C LEU A 59 12.28 8.60 2.18
N THR A 60 13.57 8.85 2.39
CA THR A 60 14.03 9.95 3.21
C THR A 60 13.48 11.28 2.69
N GLY A 61 12.82 12.04 3.55
CA GLY A 61 12.18 13.30 3.15
C GLY A 61 10.88 13.13 2.36
N PHE A 62 10.17 12.01 2.47
CA PHE A 62 8.91 11.74 1.77
C PHE A 62 7.94 12.94 1.82
N THR A 63 7.74 13.52 3.01
CA THR A 63 6.89 14.70 3.20
C THR A 63 7.33 15.88 2.32
N ASP A 64 8.62 16.20 2.31
CA ASP A 64 9.15 17.33 1.55
C ASP A 64 9.07 17.07 0.04
N ILE A 65 9.30 15.83 -0.39
CA ILE A 65 9.14 15.43 -1.79
C ILE A 65 7.69 15.67 -2.23
N VAL A 66 6.71 15.23 -1.45
CA VAL A 66 5.28 15.42 -1.76
C VAL A 66 4.92 16.90 -1.82
N LEU A 67 5.34 17.69 -0.84
CA LEU A 67 5.11 19.15 -0.80
C LEU A 67 5.73 19.86 -2.00
N ASN A 68 6.95 19.51 -2.38
CA ASN A 68 7.62 20.07 -3.55
C ASN A 68 6.85 19.77 -4.85
N TRP A 69 6.32 18.57 -4.99
CA TRP A 69 5.52 18.22 -6.16
C TRP A 69 4.18 18.95 -6.19
N ILE A 70 3.50 19.11 -5.05
CA ILE A 70 2.26 19.90 -4.94
C ILE A 70 2.52 21.36 -5.38
N ASN A 71 3.64 21.94 -4.96
CA ASN A 71 4.04 23.30 -5.37
C ASN A 71 4.40 23.40 -6.86
N LYS A 72 5.03 22.35 -7.40
CA LYS A 72 5.41 22.29 -8.83
C LYS A 72 4.19 22.12 -9.73
N ILE A 73 3.24 21.26 -9.33
CA ILE A 73 1.99 21.04 -10.06
C ILE A 73 0.94 22.01 -9.53
N LYS A 74 0.88 23.19 -10.08
CA LYS A 74 -0.07 24.23 -9.65
C LYS A 74 -1.52 23.77 -9.82
N ASN A 75 -2.42 24.30 -8.97
CA ASN A 75 -3.87 24.08 -9.02
C ASN A 75 -4.37 22.67 -8.61
N ILE A 76 -3.55 21.86 -7.94
CA ILE A 76 -4.02 20.64 -7.29
C ILE A 76 -5.05 21.02 -6.21
N GLN A 77 -6.20 20.36 -6.22
CA GLN A 77 -7.30 20.57 -5.27
C GLN A 77 -7.37 19.47 -4.21
N VAL A 78 -6.95 18.25 -4.54
CA VAL A 78 -6.97 17.11 -3.62
C VAL A 78 -5.71 16.30 -3.82
N VAL A 79 -5.08 15.89 -2.73
CA VAL A 79 -3.96 14.93 -2.75
C VAL A 79 -4.41 13.62 -2.11
N ILE A 80 -4.08 12.50 -2.72
CA ILE A 80 -4.39 11.16 -2.19
C ILE A 80 -3.09 10.38 -2.06
N ILE A 81 -2.70 10.04 -0.83
CA ILE A 81 -1.52 9.23 -0.55
C ILE A 81 -1.91 7.76 -0.59
N HIS A 82 -1.36 7.03 -1.57
CA HIS A 82 -1.55 5.58 -1.73
C HIS A 82 -0.39 4.78 -1.17
N SER A 83 0.73 5.43 -0.93
CA SER A 83 1.94 4.86 -0.35
C SER A 83 1.69 4.32 1.05
N THR A 84 2.33 3.22 1.42
CA THR A 84 2.42 2.82 2.83
C THR A 84 3.44 3.72 3.51
N VAL A 85 3.02 4.49 4.49
CA VAL A 85 3.85 5.52 5.15
C VAL A 85 3.89 5.34 6.66
N LYS A 86 4.86 5.99 7.32
CA LYS A 86 4.92 6.03 8.79
C LYS A 86 3.62 6.65 9.33
N PRO A 87 3.00 6.07 10.38
CA PRO A 87 1.76 6.59 10.96
C PRO A 87 1.90 8.04 11.42
N GLY A 88 0.97 8.90 10.97
CA GLY A 88 0.97 10.33 11.19
C GLY A 88 1.52 11.17 10.02
N THR A 89 2.12 10.54 9.01
CA THR A 89 2.71 11.24 7.85
C THR A 89 1.68 12.08 7.10
N THR A 90 0.49 11.54 6.84
CA THR A 90 -0.56 12.26 6.10
C THR A 90 -1.01 13.51 6.87
N LYS A 91 -1.17 13.42 8.18
CA LYS A 91 -1.53 14.54 9.03
C LYS A 91 -0.47 15.65 9.01
N ILE A 92 0.82 15.29 9.08
CA ILE A 92 1.95 16.24 9.00
C ILE A 92 1.92 17.02 7.67
N ILE A 93 1.56 16.36 6.55
CA ILE A 93 1.41 17.02 5.26
C ILE A 93 0.18 17.94 5.27
N GLN A 94 -0.95 17.46 5.84
CA GLN A 94 -2.19 18.25 5.93
C GLN A 94 -1.98 19.55 6.72
N GLU A 95 -1.22 19.53 7.80
CA GLU A 95 -0.96 20.71 8.65
C GLU A 95 -0.21 21.84 7.90
N LYS A 96 0.42 21.52 6.77
CA LYS A 96 1.17 22.49 5.95
C LYS A 96 0.37 23.04 4.76
N LEU A 97 -0.84 22.55 4.53
CA LEU A 97 -1.61 22.81 3.32
C LEU A 97 -3.09 23.08 3.62
N SER A 98 -3.70 23.96 2.83
CA SER A 98 -5.13 24.30 2.90
C SER A 98 -6.03 23.42 2.01
N ILE A 99 -5.44 22.55 1.16
CA ILE A 99 -6.17 21.60 0.35
C ILE A 99 -6.30 20.26 1.07
N PRO A 100 -7.37 19.46 0.81
CA PRO A 100 -7.53 18.14 1.41
C PRO A 100 -6.40 17.17 1.05
N ILE A 101 -5.83 16.56 2.08
CA ILE A 101 -4.86 15.46 1.96
C ILE A 101 -5.52 14.19 2.48
N LEU A 102 -5.81 13.27 1.58
CA LEU A 102 -6.43 12.00 1.87
C LEU A 102 -5.38 10.90 1.97
N PHE A 103 -5.62 9.92 2.82
CA PHE A 103 -4.88 8.67 2.81
C PHE A 103 -5.78 7.55 2.33
N SER A 104 -5.31 6.78 1.37
CA SER A 104 -6.08 5.69 0.78
C SER A 104 -5.16 4.59 0.28
N PRO A 105 -4.69 3.69 1.16
CA PRO A 105 -3.72 2.68 0.82
C PRO A 105 -4.26 1.70 -0.22
N VAL A 106 -3.36 1.14 -1.00
CA VAL A 106 -3.70 0.10 -1.95
C VAL A 106 -3.52 -1.27 -1.29
N ARG A 107 -4.45 -2.19 -1.57
CA ARG A 107 -4.41 -3.59 -1.14
C ARG A 107 -4.48 -4.49 -2.37
N GLY A 108 -3.74 -5.58 -2.36
CA GLY A 108 -3.73 -6.55 -3.44
C GLY A 108 -2.42 -7.31 -3.56
N VAL A 109 -2.43 -8.37 -4.35
CA VAL A 109 -1.26 -9.19 -4.65
C VAL A 109 -0.70 -8.81 -6.01
N HIS A 110 0.61 -8.57 -6.09
CA HIS A 110 1.32 -8.09 -7.29
C HIS A 110 0.83 -8.70 -8.61
N LYS A 111 0.75 -10.01 -8.73
CA LYS A 111 0.37 -10.69 -9.99
C LYS A 111 -1.07 -10.44 -10.48
N ARG A 112 -1.96 -9.93 -9.61
CA ARG A 112 -3.39 -9.69 -9.92
C ARG A 112 -3.88 -8.33 -9.43
N PHE A 113 -2.97 -7.39 -9.26
CA PHE A 113 -3.18 -6.16 -8.54
C PHE A 113 -4.34 -5.31 -9.09
N LEU A 114 -4.47 -5.19 -10.42
CA LEU A 114 -5.58 -4.48 -11.05
C LEU A 114 -6.95 -5.09 -10.71
N ASN A 115 -7.04 -6.42 -10.70
CA ASN A 115 -8.28 -7.12 -10.34
C ASN A 115 -8.60 -6.93 -8.85
N ASP A 116 -7.57 -6.97 -8.00
CA ASP A 116 -7.74 -6.79 -6.56
C ASP A 116 -8.19 -5.36 -6.22
N ILE A 117 -7.64 -4.32 -6.87
CA ILE A 117 -8.08 -2.93 -6.69
C ILE A 117 -9.55 -2.75 -7.11
N LYS A 118 -9.99 -3.40 -8.18
CA LYS A 118 -11.40 -3.37 -8.62
C LYS A 118 -12.34 -4.12 -7.66
N LYS A 119 -11.85 -5.16 -6.97
CA LYS A 119 -12.63 -6.02 -6.09
C LYS A 119 -12.78 -5.47 -4.68
N TYR A 120 -11.68 -4.96 -4.12
CA TYR A 120 -11.65 -4.53 -2.71
C TYR A 120 -12.26 -3.15 -2.52
N THR A 121 -12.94 -2.97 -1.38
CA THR A 121 -13.37 -1.65 -0.92
C THR A 121 -12.15 -0.73 -0.72
N LYS A 122 -12.21 0.46 -1.26
CA LYS A 122 -11.19 1.50 -1.10
C LYS A 122 -11.44 2.23 0.22
N PHE A 123 -10.60 2.00 1.22
CA PHE A 123 -10.65 2.78 2.45
C PHE A 123 -10.01 4.14 2.24
N ILE A 124 -10.72 5.19 2.64
CA ILE A 124 -10.26 6.57 2.55
C ILE A 124 -10.38 7.23 3.92
N SER A 125 -9.39 8.02 4.28
CA SER A 125 -9.39 8.79 5.53
C SER A 125 -8.78 10.18 5.31
N PHE A 126 -9.12 11.11 6.19
CA PHE A 126 -8.59 12.48 6.20
C PHE A 126 -8.64 13.04 7.62
N ASP A 127 -7.89 14.13 7.86
CA ASP A 127 -7.89 14.84 9.14
C ASP A 127 -8.07 16.34 8.91
N GLY A 128 -8.79 17.01 9.78
CA GLY A 128 -8.77 18.47 9.95
C GLY A 128 -9.48 19.32 8.90
N ILE A 129 -9.83 18.79 7.73
CA ILE A 129 -10.55 19.51 6.67
C ILE A 129 -11.80 18.73 6.30
N GLU A 130 -12.94 19.40 6.25
CA GLU A 130 -14.18 18.81 5.79
C GLU A 130 -14.12 18.52 4.28
N ILE A 131 -14.47 17.31 3.89
CA ILE A 131 -14.55 16.89 2.50
C ILE A 131 -15.95 17.15 1.97
N ASP A 132 -16.06 18.03 0.99
CA ASP A 132 -17.33 18.40 0.39
C ASP A 132 -17.98 17.25 -0.41
N SER A 133 -19.26 17.41 -0.72
CA SER A 133 -20.04 16.39 -1.43
C SER A 133 -19.60 16.21 -2.90
N LYS A 134 -18.94 17.20 -3.50
CA LYS A 134 -18.39 17.08 -4.86
C LYS A 134 -17.19 16.13 -4.84
N ILE A 135 -16.24 16.34 -3.92
CA ILE A 135 -15.05 15.49 -3.78
C ILE A 135 -15.48 14.04 -3.47
N LYS A 136 -16.47 13.84 -2.58
CA LYS A 136 -16.98 12.48 -2.28
C LYS A 136 -17.49 11.77 -3.52
N ARG A 137 -18.36 12.41 -4.32
CA ARG A 137 -18.86 11.85 -5.58
C ARG A 137 -17.75 11.62 -6.61
N ASP A 138 -16.79 12.52 -6.71
CA ASP A 138 -15.68 12.38 -7.63
C ASP A 138 -14.79 11.18 -7.27
N LEU A 139 -14.63 10.88 -5.97
CA LEU A 139 -13.92 9.68 -5.49
C LEU A 139 -14.73 8.41 -5.75
N GLU A 140 -16.06 8.42 -5.55
CA GLU A 140 -16.94 7.28 -5.87
C GLU A 140 -16.90 6.94 -7.37
N ASN A 141 -16.81 7.94 -8.24
CA ASN A 141 -16.63 7.72 -9.67
C ASN A 141 -15.27 7.07 -10.02
N ARG A 142 -14.22 7.36 -9.21
CA ARG A 142 -12.87 6.79 -9.39
C ARG A 142 -12.73 5.39 -8.81
N PHE A 143 -13.40 5.11 -7.68
CA PHE A 143 -13.15 3.91 -6.87
C PHE A 143 -14.40 3.11 -6.50
N GLU A 144 -15.47 3.16 -7.22
CA GLU A 144 -16.69 2.33 -7.14
C GLU A 144 -17.16 1.95 -5.71
N LYS A 145 -16.28 1.36 -4.88
CA LYS A 145 -16.57 0.94 -3.50
C LYS A 145 -15.66 1.69 -2.55
N ILE A 146 -16.21 2.61 -1.79
CA ILE A 146 -15.49 3.41 -0.79
C ILE A 146 -16.07 3.16 0.59
N ASP A 147 -15.20 3.10 1.60
CA ASP A 147 -15.53 3.17 3.01
C ASP A 147 -14.62 4.20 3.68
N TRP A 148 -15.17 4.96 4.62
CA TRP A 148 -14.48 6.07 5.26
C TRP A 148 -13.97 5.67 6.64
N MET A 149 -12.68 5.89 6.88
CA MET A 149 -12.07 5.68 8.19
C MET A 149 -11.95 7.01 8.95
N SER A 150 -12.04 6.95 10.26
CA SER A 150 -12.15 8.13 11.13
C SER A 150 -10.94 9.07 11.10
N THR A 151 -9.72 8.53 10.94
CA THR A 151 -8.48 9.32 10.89
C THR A 151 -7.47 8.70 9.94
N THR A 152 -6.56 9.52 9.42
CA THR A 152 -5.46 9.02 8.56
C THR A 152 -4.55 8.08 9.33
N LYS A 153 -4.25 8.38 10.60
CA LYS A 153 -3.43 7.52 11.45
C LYS A 153 -4.02 6.12 11.64
N THR A 154 -5.35 6.03 11.79
CA THR A 154 -6.05 4.73 11.88
C THR A 154 -5.86 3.92 10.60
N ALA A 155 -6.00 4.55 9.44
CA ALA A 155 -5.85 3.87 8.14
C ALA A 155 -4.38 3.49 7.84
N GLU A 156 -3.43 4.35 8.20
CA GLU A 156 -1.99 4.11 8.09
C GLU A 156 -1.57 2.89 8.94
N LEU A 157 -2.02 2.84 10.20
CA LEU A 157 -1.77 1.68 11.08
C LEU A 157 -2.48 0.42 10.55
N ALA A 158 -3.73 0.52 10.11
CA ALA A 158 -4.45 -0.62 9.56
C ALA A 158 -3.73 -1.24 8.35
N LYS A 159 -3.19 -0.40 7.45
CA LYS A 159 -2.40 -0.86 6.30
C LYS A 159 -1.19 -1.69 6.75
N ILE A 160 -0.47 -1.24 7.76
CA ILE A 160 0.75 -1.92 8.22
C ILE A 160 0.40 -3.14 9.06
N LEU A 161 -0.45 -2.98 10.08
CA LEU A 161 -0.67 -4.03 11.08
C LEU A 161 -1.64 -5.11 10.60
N VAL A 162 -2.74 -4.71 9.96
CA VAL A 162 -3.81 -5.64 9.60
C VAL A 162 -3.62 -6.25 8.21
N ASP A 163 -3.08 -5.48 7.26
CA ASP A 163 -2.90 -5.97 5.90
C ASP A 163 -1.54 -6.66 5.71
N THR A 164 -0.42 -6.03 6.09
CA THR A 164 0.93 -6.55 5.77
C THR A 164 1.54 -7.41 6.88
N THR A 165 1.56 -6.92 8.11
CA THR A 165 2.19 -7.61 9.24
C THR A 165 1.53 -8.95 9.55
N TYR A 166 0.21 -9.04 9.34
CA TYR A 166 -0.54 -10.27 9.50
C TYR A 166 0.01 -11.42 8.64
N TYR A 167 0.38 -11.13 7.39
CA TYR A 167 1.03 -12.14 6.53
C TYR A 167 2.40 -12.55 7.05
N GLY A 168 3.15 -11.62 7.65
CA GLY A 168 4.41 -11.91 8.31
C GLY A 168 4.26 -12.96 9.41
N TRP A 169 3.25 -12.84 10.27
CA TRP A 169 2.94 -13.81 11.30
C TRP A 169 2.57 -15.18 10.74
N LEU A 170 1.77 -15.22 9.68
CA LEU A 170 1.38 -16.48 9.05
C LEU A 170 2.59 -17.21 8.45
N ILE A 171 3.49 -16.46 7.80
CA ILE A 171 4.73 -17.01 7.24
C ILE A 171 5.65 -17.48 8.37
N ASN A 172 5.80 -16.70 9.45
CA ASN A 172 6.59 -17.08 10.61
C ASN A 172 6.08 -18.39 11.24
N TYR A 173 4.76 -18.56 11.32
CA TYR A 173 4.22 -19.83 11.84
C TYR A 173 4.60 -21.01 10.95
N ALA A 174 4.52 -20.88 9.63
CA ALA A 174 4.97 -21.91 8.71
C ALA A 174 6.49 -22.16 8.80
N GLN A 175 7.31 -21.12 8.98
CA GLN A 175 8.75 -21.23 9.20
C GLN A 175 9.07 -22.01 10.48
N ILE A 176 8.44 -21.65 11.61
CA ILE A 176 8.61 -22.36 12.90
C ILE A 176 8.22 -23.83 12.75
N THR A 177 7.07 -24.09 12.13
CA THR A 177 6.59 -25.46 11.91
C THR A 177 7.56 -26.26 11.07
N LYS A 178 8.11 -25.68 9.99
CA LYS A 178 9.12 -26.37 9.17
C LYS A 178 10.38 -26.70 9.96
N MET A 179 10.89 -25.76 10.78
CA MET A 179 12.06 -26.02 11.65
C MET A 179 11.81 -27.14 12.67
N ILE A 180 10.58 -27.23 13.20
CA ILE A 180 10.18 -28.32 14.09
C ILE A 180 10.16 -29.66 13.35
N CYS A 181 9.56 -29.70 12.15
CA CYS A 181 9.51 -30.90 11.33
C CYS A 181 10.91 -31.47 11.05
N GLU A 182 11.85 -30.62 10.68
CA GLU A 182 13.26 -31.05 10.46
C GLU A 182 13.89 -31.61 11.74
N LYS A 183 13.67 -30.95 12.89
CA LYS A 183 14.17 -31.42 14.17
C LYS A 183 13.61 -32.79 14.56
N GLU A 184 12.32 -33.00 14.33
CA GLU A 184 11.60 -34.23 14.67
C GLU A 184 11.67 -35.30 13.56
N ASN A 185 12.36 -35.01 12.45
CA ASN A 185 12.50 -35.86 11.27
C ASN A 185 11.14 -36.32 10.70
N VAL A 186 10.20 -35.36 10.56
CA VAL A 186 8.88 -35.56 9.94
C VAL A 186 8.72 -34.72 8.68
N ASP A 187 7.90 -35.21 7.75
CA ASP A 187 7.63 -34.48 6.50
C ASP A 187 6.69 -33.30 6.74
N PHE A 188 7.17 -32.10 6.38
CA PHE A 188 6.39 -30.85 6.54
C PHE A 188 5.16 -30.84 5.66
N ASP A 189 5.27 -31.24 4.41
CA ASP A 189 4.16 -31.15 3.45
C ASP A 189 3.06 -32.14 3.80
N GLU A 190 3.43 -33.34 4.31
CA GLU A 190 2.47 -34.29 4.84
C GLU A 190 1.72 -33.74 6.05
N MET A 191 2.45 -33.17 7.01
CA MET A 191 1.85 -32.59 8.22
C MET A 191 0.99 -31.36 7.87
N TRP A 192 1.40 -30.54 6.88
CA TRP A 192 0.69 -29.32 6.47
C TRP A 192 -0.66 -29.59 5.78
N LYS A 193 -0.93 -30.84 5.36
CA LYS A 193 -2.24 -31.27 4.83
C LYS A 193 -3.40 -31.01 5.80
N PHE A 194 -3.15 -31.04 7.11
CA PHE A 194 -4.16 -30.64 8.11
C PHE A 194 -4.60 -29.17 7.92
N ALA A 195 -3.66 -28.27 7.59
CA ALA A 195 -4.00 -26.88 7.32
C ALA A 195 -4.77 -26.72 6.01
N ASP A 196 -4.46 -27.52 5.01
CA ASP A 196 -5.17 -27.55 3.72
C ASP A 196 -6.62 -27.95 3.90
N GLU A 197 -6.87 -29.06 4.59
CA GLU A 197 -8.22 -29.56 4.86
C GLU A 197 -9.07 -28.55 5.65
N ILE A 198 -8.49 -27.96 6.69
CA ILE A 198 -9.19 -26.91 7.47
C ILE A 198 -9.52 -25.71 6.57
N HIS A 199 -8.59 -25.30 5.70
CA HIS A 199 -8.82 -24.18 4.78
C HIS A 199 -9.94 -24.49 3.77
N GLU A 200 -9.95 -25.69 3.20
CA GLU A 200 -10.96 -26.11 2.24
C GLU A 200 -12.36 -26.16 2.87
N ASN A 201 -12.47 -26.67 4.11
CA ASN A 201 -13.75 -26.83 4.79
C ASN A 201 -14.29 -25.54 5.42
N LEU A 202 -13.43 -24.73 6.03
CA LEU A 202 -13.83 -23.50 6.74
C LEU A 202 -13.64 -22.22 5.92
N GLY A 203 -12.76 -22.23 4.92
CA GLY A 203 -12.49 -21.10 4.04
C GLY A 203 -11.82 -19.88 4.70
N ASN A 204 -11.52 -19.95 6.01
CA ASN A 204 -11.06 -18.82 6.81
C ASN A 204 -9.62 -18.98 7.35
N ARG A 205 -8.95 -20.09 7.05
CA ARG A 205 -7.56 -20.32 7.46
C ARG A 205 -6.61 -20.02 6.31
N PRO A 206 -5.90 -18.88 6.31
CA PRO A 206 -4.93 -18.57 5.27
C PRO A 206 -3.81 -19.62 5.26
N LYS A 207 -3.49 -20.10 4.07
CA LYS A 207 -2.39 -21.02 3.84
C LYS A 207 -1.13 -20.24 3.49
N MET A 208 -0.07 -20.43 4.28
CA MET A 208 1.26 -19.87 4.01
C MET A 208 2.30 -20.97 3.95
N PHE A 209 3.39 -20.67 3.28
CA PHE A 209 4.51 -21.59 3.09
C PHE A 209 5.75 -21.05 3.79
N PRO A 210 6.64 -21.92 4.30
CA PRO A 210 7.88 -21.51 4.92
C PRO A 210 8.84 -21.01 3.83
N GLY A 211 8.98 -19.72 3.74
CA GLY A 211 9.90 -19.02 2.83
C GLY A 211 10.59 -17.89 3.55
N ILE A 212 11.71 -17.39 3.00
CA ILE A 212 12.35 -16.17 3.51
C ILE A 212 11.40 -15.01 3.22
N ILE A 213 11.10 -14.22 4.26
CA ILE A 213 10.31 -12.99 4.12
C ILE A 213 11.24 -11.93 3.54
N GLY A 214 11.13 -11.71 2.24
CA GLY A 214 11.87 -10.70 1.49
C GLY A 214 10.93 -9.69 0.82
N GLY A 215 11.47 -8.93 -0.15
CA GLY A 215 10.70 -7.97 -0.94
C GLY A 215 10.36 -6.69 -0.20
N HIS A 216 9.34 -5.96 -0.68
CA HIS A 216 9.07 -4.57 -0.30
C HIS A 216 7.92 -4.40 0.71
N CYS A 217 7.26 -5.48 1.14
CA CYS A 217 6.02 -5.34 1.89
C CYS A 217 6.19 -5.56 3.40
N VAL A 218 6.55 -6.77 3.86
CA VAL A 218 6.47 -7.10 5.29
C VAL A 218 7.57 -6.41 6.09
N ILE A 219 8.84 -6.73 5.81
CA ILE A 219 9.97 -6.21 6.61
C ILE A 219 10.07 -4.69 6.52
N PRO A 220 10.07 -4.04 5.34
CA PRO A 220 10.12 -2.57 5.28
C PRO A 220 8.95 -1.88 5.98
N ASN A 221 7.74 -2.48 5.95
CA ASN A 221 6.60 -1.89 6.64
C ASN A 221 6.69 -2.02 8.17
N LEU A 222 7.37 -3.04 8.69
CA LEU A 222 7.67 -3.13 10.13
C LEU A 222 8.57 -2.00 10.59
N ASP A 223 9.51 -1.56 9.74
CA ASP A 223 10.41 -0.44 10.04
C ASP A 223 9.67 0.93 10.12
N LEU A 224 8.45 1.01 9.57
CA LEU A 224 7.63 2.22 9.63
C LEU A 224 6.91 2.41 10.99
N VAL A 225 6.81 1.39 11.83
CA VAL A 225 5.99 1.44 13.05
C VAL A 225 6.76 1.38 14.37
N GLU A 226 8.01 1.02 14.38
CA GLU A 226 8.93 1.08 15.56
C GLU A 226 8.37 0.39 16.85
N TYR A 227 7.65 -0.76 16.69
CA TYR A 227 7.15 -1.53 17.83
C TYR A 227 8.01 -2.76 18.10
N GLU A 228 8.72 -2.79 19.23
CA GLU A 228 9.62 -3.89 19.62
C GLU A 228 8.95 -5.28 19.62
N ASN A 229 7.67 -5.34 19.97
CA ASN A 229 6.91 -6.60 19.98
C ASN A 229 6.66 -7.18 18.57
N LEU A 230 6.84 -6.39 17.51
CA LEU A 230 6.78 -6.84 16.12
C LEU A 230 8.15 -7.29 15.58
N ASP A 231 9.25 -6.93 16.22
CA ASP A 231 10.60 -7.35 15.83
C ASP A 231 10.78 -8.87 15.89
N ILE A 232 9.92 -9.58 16.61
CA ILE A 232 9.92 -11.04 16.63
C ILE A 232 9.74 -11.64 15.22
N ILE A 233 9.01 -10.98 14.34
CA ILE A 233 8.83 -11.41 12.94
C ILE A 233 10.16 -11.39 12.19
N LYS A 234 10.95 -10.33 12.36
CA LYS A 234 12.30 -10.21 11.78
C LYS A 234 13.24 -11.26 12.37
N LYS A 235 13.24 -11.41 13.70
CA LYS A 235 14.07 -12.40 14.39
C LYS A 235 13.78 -13.84 13.95
N ILE A 236 12.52 -14.22 13.80
CA ILE A 236 12.13 -15.54 13.30
C ILE A 236 12.59 -15.71 11.85
N ASN A 237 12.42 -14.71 11.01
CA ASN A 237 12.89 -14.76 9.64
C ASN A 237 14.41 -14.93 9.55
N GLU A 238 15.20 -14.19 10.33
CA GLU A 238 16.66 -14.36 10.43
C GLU A 238 17.07 -15.77 10.91
N MET A 239 16.34 -16.32 11.89
CA MET A 239 16.56 -17.69 12.34
C MET A 239 16.32 -18.70 11.20
N TYR A 240 15.25 -18.47 10.42
CA TYR A 240 14.92 -19.34 9.29
C TYR A 240 15.94 -19.19 8.16
N GLU A 241 16.47 -18.01 7.87
CA GLU A 241 17.55 -17.82 6.91
C GLU A 241 18.83 -18.59 7.30
N LYS A 242 19.18 -18.57 8.60
CA LYS A 242 20.31 -19.35 9.13
C LYS A 242 20.09 -20.87 9.07
N PHE A 243 18.84 -21.30 9.30
CA PHE A 243 18.43 -22.68 9.20
C PHE A 243 18.54 -23.22 7.75
N LYS A 244 18.33 -22.39 6.74
CA LYS A 244 18.40 -22.76 5.32
C LYS A 244 19.83 -22.82 4.75
N LYS A 245 20.83 -22.26 5.44
CA LYS A 245 22.26 -22.32 5.09
C LYS A 245 22.90 -23.60 5.63
#